data_4b2bc1d422fc75ebbf77cca0bf78e863
#
_entry.id   4b2bc1d422fc75ebbf77cca0bf78e863
#
_cell.length_a   1.000
_cell.length_b   1.000
_cell.length_c   1.000
_cell.angle_alpha   90.00
_cell.angle_beta   90.00
_cell.angle_gamma   90.00
#
_symmetry.space_group_name_H-M   'P 1'
#
loop_
_entity.id
_entity.type
_entity.pdbx_description
1 polymer ?
#
loop_
_entity_poly.entity_id
_entity_poly.type
_entity_poly.pdbx_seq_one_letter_code
_entity_poly.pdbx_strand_id
1 'polypeptide(L)'
;MPIKLLLSAIVPLLGLLATIGTALAENIAVGNYGSSANGMPFAVALEKGYFQQEGANVTGIIASEGGGTSVRNAMAGVAYGEANPGAIAVAIQQGADIKIVSDNVLTIAEFAWLVKKDSPIKTIQDLKGKKIGYTNPRSTSQALDILMLQKAGLKPEDAELVKTGGFGPMVAALELGQIDCAPVTEPLWSKSKDKFRVLITGAEALPPLDNVVGMATAEAMKNRGDFIRAIIRARRRAVEFMIAHPDEAGDIVAKPFNITPEVARSAVRNLTTSLTQGVPYWGDGRFHLSGMKRIIEVQKSVGALTGEIDVTKMITTEFLPDDLKKSVE
;
A
#
# COMPACT_ATOMS: atom_id res chain seq x y z
N MET A 1 27.12 61.65 -57.44
CA MET A 1 27.38 60.85 -56.22
C MET A 1 26.08 60.19 -55.88
N PRO A 2 25.89 58.89 -55.95
CA PRO A 2 24.66 58.20 -55.52
C PRO A 2 24.83 57.69 -54.14
N ILE A 3 23.83 57.96 -53.29
CA ILE A 3 23.68 57.49 -51.92
C ILE A 3 23.23 56.02 -51.99
N LYS A 4 23.99 55.10 -51.36
CA LYS A 4 23.60 53.71 -51.17
C LYS A 4 22.72 53.61 -49.95
N LEU A 5 21.45 53.21 -50.11
CA LEU A 5 20.57 52.76 -49.02
C LEU A 5 20.99 51.35 -48.61
N LEU A 6 21.37 51.21 -47.38
CA LEU A 6 21.49 49.89 -46.66
C LEU A 6 20.11 49.48 -46.14
N LEU A 7 19.52 48.44 -46.76
CA LEU A 7 18.38 47.74 -46.17
C LEU A 7 18.88 46.79 -45.07
N SER A 8 18.56 47.09 -43.80
CA SER A 8 18.74 46.17 -42.72
C SER A 8 17.57 45.18 -42.67
N ALA A 9 17.85 43.90 -42.92
CA ALA A 9 16.87 42.84 -42.78
C ALA A 9 16.66 42.54 -41.24
N ILE A 10 15.47 42.85 -40.78
CA ILE A 10 15.02 42.42 -39.44
C ILE A 10 14.51 40.98 -39.55
N VAL A 11 15.24 40.02 -38.98
CA VAL A 11 14.81 38.63 -38.81
C VAL A 11 13.91 38.57 -37.57
N PRO A 12 12.65 38.18 -37.71
CA PRO A 12 11.80 37.98 -36.49
C PRO A 12 12.25 36.72 -35.77
N LEU A 13 12.76 36.87 -34.56
CA LEU A 13 13.00 35.78 -33.60
C LEU A 13 11.65 35.25 -33.15
N LEU A 14 11.13 34.20 -33.77
CA LEU A 14 9.98 33.45 -33.31
C LEU A 14 10.39 32.76 -31.98
N GLY A 15 10.08 33.41 -30.88
CA GLY A 15 10.16 32.79 -29.57
C GLY A 15 9.17 31.63 -29.47
N LEU A 16 9.67 30.41 -29.38
CA LEU A 16 8.92 29.22 -29.08
C LEU A 16 8.44 29.35 -27.60
N LEU A 17 7.27 29.92 -27.38
CA LEU A 17 6.56 29.89 -26.10
C LEU A 17 6.17 28.42 -25.88
N ALA A 18 7.02 27.68 -25.16
CA ALA A 18 6.62 26.43 -24.55
C ALA A 18 5.48 26.77 -23.56
N THR A 19 4.26 26.46 -23.93
CA THR A 19 3.13 26.46 -22.99
C THR A 19 3.41 25.37 -21.95
N ILE A 20 3.98 25.78 -20.82
CA ILE A 20 3.99 24.96 -19.62
C ILE A 20 2.52 24.87 -19.19
N GLY A 21 1.83 23.85 -19.68
CA GLY A 21 0.51 23.51 -19.20
C GLY A 21 0.62 23.31 -17.68
N THR A 22 0.05 24.22 -16.91
CA THR A 22 -0.07 24.03 -15.45
C THR A 22 -0.93 22.80 -15.24
N ALA A 23 -0.32 21.68 -14.85
CA ALA A 23 -1.05 20.49 -14.47
C ALA A 23 -2.02 20.89 -13.34
N LEU A 24 -3.29 20.53 -13.48
CA LEU A 24 -4.31 20.78 -12.46
C LEU A 24 -3.85 20.19 -11.13
N ALA A 25 -4.05 20.94 -10.05
CA ALA A 25 -3.78 20.47 -8.69
C ALA A 25 -4.75 19.34 -8.34
N GLU A 26 -4.24 18.20 -7.92
CA GLU A 26 -5.05 17.02 -7.63
C GLU A 26 -4.63 16.32 -6.35
N ASN A 27 -5.61 15.64 -5.76
CA ASN A 27 -5.38 14.71 -4.68
C ASN A 27 -5.35 13.27 -5.20
N ILE A 28 -4.62 12.41 -4.52
CA ILE A 28 -4.69 10.95 -4.66
C ILE A 28 -5.29 10.33 -3.41
N ALA A 29 -5.93 9.15 -3.54
CA ALA A 29 -6.53 8.46 -2.40
C ALA A 29 -5.65 7.27 -1.99
N VAL A 30 -5.12 7.30 -0.76
CA VAL A 30 -4.26 6.24 -0.23
C VAL A 30 -4.92 5.58 0.98
N GLY A 31 -5.06 4.26 0.91
CA GLY A 31 -5.66 3.48 1.99
C GLY A 31 -4.86 3.59 3.29
N ASN A 32 -5.52 3.98 4.39
CA ASN A 32 -4.91 4.12 5.72
C ASN A 32 -3.64 5.00 5.74
N TYR A 33 -3.56 6.03 4.89
CA TYR A 33 -2.44 6.97 4.87
C TYR A 33 -2.24 7.60 6.26
N GLY A 34 -0.99 7.68 6.70
CA GLY A 34 -0.64 8.18 8.03
C GLY A 34 -0.74 7.14 9.16
N SER A 35 -1.28 5.94 8.90
CA SER A 35 -1.42 4.89 9.92
C SER A 35 -0.93 3.50 9.47
N SER A 36 -0.75 3.26 8.17
CA SER A 36 -0.25 2.00 7.63
C SER A 36 0.92 2.23 6.66
N ALA A 37 1.88 1.34 6.67
CA ALA A 37 3.15 1.49 5.97
C ALA A 37 3.03 1.58 4.44
N ASN A 38 1.95 1.06 3.83
CA ASN A 38 1.73 1.18 2.38
C ASN A 38 1.77 2.63 1.87
N GLY A 39 1.36 3.59 2.70
CA GLY A 39 1.33 5.01 2.36
C GLY A 39 2.70 5.72 2.44
N MET A 40 3.72 5.11 3.04
CA MET A 40 5.03 5.76 3.25
C MET A 40 5.71 6.21 1.94
N PRO A 41 5.71 5.44 0.83
CA PRO A 41 6.28 5.89 -0.42
C PRO A 41 5.63 7.17 -0.97
N PHE A 42 4.34 7.38 -0.74
CA PHE A 42 3.65 8.60 -1.19
C PHE A 42 4.06 9.82 -0.36
N ALA A 43 4.30 9.65 0.95
CA ALA A 43 4.85 10.71 1.80
C ALA A 43 6.24 11.12 1.32
N VAL A 44 7.10 10.16 1.02
CA VAL A 44 8.44 10.38 0.47
C VAL A 44 8.36 11.04 -0.92
N ALA A 45 7.48 10.56 -1.81
CA ALA A 45 7.31 11.14 -3.14
C ALA A 45 6.85 12.60 -3.09
N LEU A 46 5.97 12.93 -2.16
CA LEU A 46 5.48 14.30 -1.96
C LEU A 46 6.59 15.22 -1.45
N GLU A 47 7.30 14.84 -0.39
CA GLU A 47 8.37 15.63 0.23
C GLU A 47 9.57 15.81 -0.71
N LYS A 48 9.97 14.76 -1.44
CA LYS A 48 11.08 14.82 -2.42
C LYS A 48 10.68 15.48 -3.74
N GLY A 49 9.42 15.88 -3.91
CA GLY A 49 8.92 16.50 -5.13
C GLY A 49 8.86 15.56 -6.34
N TYR A 50 8.85 14.24 -6.13
CA TYR A 50 8.89 13.28 -7.25
C TYR A 50 7.64 13.32 -8.11
N PHE A 51 6.46 13.60 -7.53
CA PHE A 51 5.24 13.77 -8.30
C PHE A 51 5.39 14.89 -9.34
N GLN A 52 5.86 16.06 -8.91
CA GLN A 52 6.05 17.20 -9.80
C GLN A 52 7.13 16.94 -10.86
N GLN A 53 8.23 16.29 -10.48
CA GLN A 53 9.30 15.91 -11.40
C GLN A 53 8.83 14.91 -12.47
N GLU A 54 7.86 14.05 -12.16
CA GLU A 54 7.25 13.10 -13.09
C GLU A 54 6.07 13.69 -13.88
N GLY A 55 5.68 14.93 -13.61
CA GLY A 55 4.61 15.63 -14.32
C GLY A 55 3.23 15.57 -13.66
N ALA A 56 3.11 15.14 -12.42
CA ALA A 56 1.87 15.15 -11.65
C ALA A 56 1.88 16.25 -10.59
N ASN A 57 0.88 17.14 -10.59
CA ASN A 57 0.72 18.17 -9.58
C ASN A 57 -0.13 17.63 -8.41
N VAL A 58 0.44 16.72 -7.62
CA VAL A 58 -0.21 16.20 -6.41
C VAL A 58 -0.07 17.22 -5.28
N THR A 59 -1.19 17.74 -4.79
CA THR A 59 -1.23 18.75 -3.72
C THR A 59 -1.65 18.17 -2.38
N GLY A 60 -2.17 16.96 -2.35
CA GLY A 60 -2.58 16.30 -1.11
C GLY A 60 -2.88 14.82 -1.27
N ILE A 61 -2.92 14.14 -0.13
CA ILE A 61 -3.24 12.72 -0.04
C ILE A 61 -4.49 12.57 0.83
N ILE A 62 -5.55 12.01 0.26
CA ILE A 62 -6.77 11.67 0.98
C ILE A 62 -6.53 10.33 1.70
N ALA A 63 -6.49 10.36 3.03
CA ALA A 63 -6.44 9.17 3.85
C ALA A 63 -7.80 8.46 3.80
N SER A 64 -7.84 7.28 3.20
CA SER A 64 -9.06 6.47 3.09
C SER A 64 -9.09 5.41 4.18
N GLU A 65 -10.17 5.35 4.96
CA GLU A 65 -10.36 4.31 5.97
C GLU A 65 -10.73 2.98 5.31
N GLY A 66 -9.69 2.21 4.91
CA GLY A 66 -9.81 0.92 4.25
C GLY A 66 -10.18 0.97 2.76
N GLY A 67 -10.06 -0.19 2.10
CA GLY A 67 -10.16 -0.31 0.65
C GLY A 67 -11.50 0.13 0.06
N GLY A 68 -12.62 -0.13 0.74
CA GLY A 68 -13.94 0.30 0.26
C GLY A 68 -14.10 1.82 0.20
N THR A 69 -13.48 2.57 1.12
CA THR A 69 -13.48 4.04 1.09
C THR A 69 -12.58 4.55 -0.04
N SER A 70 -11.42 3.92 -0.26
CA SER A 70 -10.55 4.26 -1.41
C SER A 70 -11.27 4.05 -2.74
N VAL A 71 -11.99 2.95 -2.90
CA VAL A 71 -12.81 2.69 -4.10
C VAL A 71 -13.87 3.78 -4.28
N ARG A 72 -14.58 4.16 -3.22
CA ARG A 72 -15.57 5.26 -3.30
C ARG A 72 -14.94 6.59 -3.70
N ASN A 73 -13.74 6.91 -3.20
CA ASN A 73 -13.01 8.12 -3.59
C ASN A 73 -12.65 8.10 -5.08
N ALA A 74 -12.19 6.95 -5.62
CA ALA A 74 -11.93 6.80 -7.04
C ALA A 74 -13.20 6.97 -7.87
N MET A 75 -14.32 6.36 -7.45
CA MET A 75 -15.63 6.53 -8.12
C MET A 75 -16.17 7.96 -8.02
N ALA A 76 -15.74 8.74 -7.03
CA ALA A 76 -16.08 10.16 -6.89
C ALA A 76 -15.14 11.10 -7.68
N GLY A 77 -14.25 10.55 -8.53
CA GLY A 77 -13.43 11.33 -9.48
C GLY A 77 -11.97 11.49 -9.09
N VAL A 78 -11.48 10.84 -8.02
CA VAL A 78 -10.03 10.80 -7.73
C VAL A 78 -9.36 9.91 -8.77
N ALA A 79 -8.40 10.46 -9.51
CA ALA A 79 -7.81 9.80 -10.68
C ALA A 79 -6.95 8.57 -10.36
N TYR A 80 -6.34 8.53 -9.16
CA TYR A 80 -5.54 7.41 -8.67
C TYR A 80 -5.88 7.10 -7.21
N GLY A 81 -6.12 5.83 -6.92
CA GLY A 81 -6.34 5.35 -5.55
C GLY A 81 -5.54 4.10 -5.23
N GLU A 82 -5.36 3.83 -3.93
CA GLU A 82 -4.85 2.55 -3.43
C GLU A 82 -5.93 1.80 -2.65
N ALA A 83 -6.04 0.50 -2.91
CA ALA A 83 -6.93 -0.37 -2.16
C ALA A 83 -6.40 -1.81 -2.11
N ASN A 84 -6.96 -2.62 -1.22
CA ASN A 84 -6.78 -4.07 -1.23
C ASN A 84 -7.43 -4.67 -2.49
N PRO A 85 -6.81 -5.65 -3.16
CA PRO A 85 -7.38 -6.30 -4.35
C PRO A 85 -8.78 -6.84 -4.14
N GLY A 86 -9.11 -7.33 -2.95
CA GLY A 86 -10.45 -7.82 -2.60
C GLY A 86 -11.52 -6.73 -2.64
N ALA A 87 -11.23 -5.53 -2.16
CA ALA A 87 -12.16 -4.40 -2.22
C ALA A 87 -12.45 -3.98 -3.67
N ILE A 88 -11.45 -4.03 -4.53
CA ILE A 88 -11.60 -3.76 -5.97
C ILE A 88 -12.43 -4.86 -6.63
N ALA A 89 -12.18 -6.13 -6.30
CA ALA A 89 -12.97 -7.26 -6.80
C ALA A 89 -14.45 -7.13 -6.45
N VAL A 90 -14.78 -6.77 -5.20
CA VAL A 90 -16.17 -6.49 -4.77
C VAL A 90 -16.79 -5.38 -5.61
N ALA A 91 -16.07 -4.28 -5.82
CA ALA A 91 -16.57 -3.16 -6.61
C ALA A 91 -16.83 -3.55 -8.08
N ILE A 92 -15.94 -4.32 -8.68
CA ILE A 92 -16.12 -4.84 -10.06
C ILE A 92 -17.35 -5.77 -10.13
N GLN A 93 -17.54 -6.65 -9.14
CA GLN A 93 -18.75 -7.51 -9.07
C GLN A 93 -20.04 -6.68 -8.92
N GLN A 94 -19.96 -5.49 -8.33
CA GLN A 94 -21.05 -4.54 -8.21
C GLN A 94 -21.23 -3.62 -9.44
N GLY A 95 -20.45 -3.86 -10.51
CA GLY A 95 -20.56 -3.13 -11.78
C GLY A 95 -19.66 -1.89 -11.87
N ALA A 96 -18.70 -1.69 -10.96
CA ALA A 96 -17.74 -0.60 -11.07
C ALA A 96 -16.75 -0.86 -12.22
N ASP A 97 -16.55 0.14 -13.08
CA ASP A 97 -15.57 0.10 -14.16
C ASP A 97 -14.21 0.62 -13.66
N ILE A 98 -13.50 -0.25 -12.95
CA ILE A 98 -12.20 0.01 -12.31
C ILE A 98 -11.21 -1.05 -12.77
N LYS A 99 -9.94 -0.65 -12.93
CA LYS A 99 -8.80 -1.55 -13.12
C LYS A 99 -7.72 -1.32 -12.07
N ILE A 100 -6.97 -2.38 -11.80
CA ILE A 100 -5.71 -2.33 -11.09
C ILE A 100 -4.64 -1.88 -12.09
N VAL A 101 -3.90 -0.82 -11.78
CA VAL A 101 -2.93 -0.17 -12.68
C VAL A 101 -1.48 -0.35 -12.21
N SER A 102 -1.26 -0.78 -10.98
CA SER A 102 0.07 -1.11 -10.42
C SER A 102 -0.04 -2.02 -9.21
N ASP A 103 0.99 -2.83 -8.96
CA ASP A 103 1.10 -3.65 -7.77
C ASP A 103 2.06 -2.98 -6.77
N ASN A 104 1.55 -2.58 -5.63
CA ASN A 104 2.22 -1.65 -4.74
C ASN A 104 2.80 -2.31 -3.48
N VAL A 105 2.13 -3.32 -2.94
CA VAL A 105 2.53 -4.05 -1.73
C VAL A 105 2.36 -5.54 -1.95
N LEU A 106 3.48 -6.23 -2.10
CA LEU A 106 3.56 -7.60 -2.60
C LEU A 106 3.47 -8.66 -1.50
N THR A 107 3.59 -8.24 -0.24
CA THR A 107 3.60 -9.14 0.91
C THR A 107 2.87 -8.52 2.08
N ILE A 108 2.71 -9.28 3.15
CA ILE A 108 2.16 -8.82 4.43
C ILE A 108 3.24 -8.65 5.49
N ALA A 109 4.47 -8.32 5.07
CA ALA A 109 5.61 -8.17 5.99
C ALA A 109 5.42 -7.04 7.01
N GLU A 110 4.47 -6.11 6.78
CA GLU A 110 4.10 -5.10 7.76
C GLU A 110 3.38 -5.67 8.98
N PHE A 111 2.84 -6.89 8.89
CA PHE A 111 2.19 -7.52 10.03
C PHE A 111 3.19 -8.22 10.94
N ALA A 112 2.94 -8.12 12.26
CA ALA A 112 3.56 -8.96 13.27
C ALA A 112 2.50 -9.37 14.30
N TRP A 113 2.50 -10.63 14.70
CA TRP A 113 1.70 -11.11 15.83
C TRP A 113 2.46 -10.81 17.12
N LEU A 114 1.91 -9.90 17.91
CA LEU A 114 2.50 -9.44 19.16
C LEU A 114 1.89 -10.19 20.34
N VAL A 115 2.74 -10.46 21.34
CA VAL A 115 2.35 -10.97 22.66
C VAL A 115 3.02 -10.11 23.73
N LYS A 116 2.54 -10.15 24.98
CA LYS A 116 3.23 -9.49 26.11
C LYS A 116 4.65 -10.01 26.26
N LYS A 117 5.59 -9.18 26.73
CA LYS A 117 6.99 -9.58 26.91
C LYS A 117 7.16 -10.81 27.81
N ASP A 118 6.36 -10.89 28.86
CA ASP A 118 6.34 -11.96 29.86
C ASP A 118 5.40 -13.13 29.51
N SER A 119 4.73 -13.07 28.35
CA SER A 119 3.81 -14.11 27.91
C SER A 119 4.50 -15.48 27.80
N PRO A 120 3.87 -16.58 28.26
CA PRO A 120 4.37 -17.94 28.07
C PRO A 120 4.29 -18.42 26.61
N ILE A 121 3.53 -17.75 25.75
CA ILE A 121 3.34 -18.12 24.34
C ILE A 121 4.66 -17.89 23.61
N LYS A 122 5.29 -18.94 23.09
CA LYS A 122 6.59 -18.91 22.38
C LYS A 122 6.47 -19.28 20.91
N THR A 123 5.45 -20.05 20.55
CA THR A 123 5.18 -20.57 19.22
C THR A 123 3.73 -20.33 18.83
N ILE A 124 3.39 -20.50 17.54
CA ILE A 124 1.99 -20.41 17.07
C ILE A 124 1.15 -21.53 17.72
N GLN A 125 1.71 -22.70 17.98
CA GLN A 125 1.01 -23.82 18.59
C GLN A 125 0.53 -23.49 20.03
N ASP A 126 1.24 -22.59 20.73
CA ASP A 126 0.85 -22.12 22.06
C ASP A 126 -0.39 -21.23 22.05
N LEU A 127 -0.85 -20.82 20.85
CA LEU A 127 -2.11 -20.08 20.67
C LEU A 127 -3.36 -20.95 20.82
N LYS A 128 -3.22 -22.27 20.94
CA LYS A 128 -4.36 -23.16 21.23
C LYS A 128 -5.01 -22.78 22.54
N GLY A 129 -6.33 -22.54 22.52
CA GLY A 129 -7.12 -22.07 23.65
C GLY A 129 -6.88 -20.62 24.07
N LYS A 130 -6.15 -19.82 23.25
CA LYS A 130 -5.85 -18.42 23.52
C LYS A 130 -6.73 -17.48 22.70
N LYS A 131 -6.78 -16.22 23.14
CA LYS A 131 -7.54 -15.15 22.50
C LYS A 131 -6.67 -14.39 21.53
N ILE A 132 -7.04 -14.38 20.24
CA ILE A 132 -6.35 -13.65 19.18
C ILE A 132 -7.24 -12.50 18.72
N GLY A 133 -6.73 -11.26 18.76
CA GLY A 133 -7.48 -10.10 18.31
C GLY A 133 -7.54 -10.01 16.79
N TYR A 134 -8.65 -9.52 16.25
CA TYR A 134 -8.74 -9.05 14.86
C TYR A 134 -9.55 -7.76 14.76
N THR A 135 -9.41 -7.00 13.67
CA THR A 135 -10.05 -5.68 13.58
C THR A 135 -11.57 -5.80 13.46
N ASN A 136 -12.09 -6.33 12.37
CA ASN A 136 -13.51 -6.46 12.09
C ASN A 136 -13.80 -7.79 11.35
N PRO A 137 -15.05 -8.29 11.38
CA PRO A 137 -15.44 -9.44 10.59
C PRO A 137 -15.13 -9.23 9.09
N ARG A 138 -14.59 -10.27 8.46
CA ARG A 138 -14.16 -10.28 7.05
C ARG A 138 -12.99 -9.35 6.74
N SER A 139 -12.26 -8.88 7.76
CA SER A 139 -11.05 -8.08 7.56
C SER A 139 -9.87 -8.96 7.14
N THR A 140 -8.84 -8.31 6.58
CA THR A 140 -7.57 -8.97 6.29
C THR A 140 -6.95 -9.56 7.56
N SER A 141 -6.97 -8.85 8.70
CA SER A 141 -6.41 -9.37 9.95
C SER A 141 -7.08 -10.67 10.40
N GLN A 142 -8.42 -10.78 10.33
CA GLN A 142 -9.12 -12.04 10.62
C GLN A 142 -8.70 -13.18 9.69
N ALA A 143 -8.61 -12.89 8.39
CA ALA A 143 -8.23 -13.88 7.41
C ALA A 143 -6.78 -14.37 7.60
N LEU A 144 -5.87 -13.46 7.96
CA LEU A 144 -4.48 -13.79 8.24
C LEU A 144 -4.31 -14.60 9.52
N ASP A 145 -5.11 -14.34 10.58
CA ASP A 145 -5.12 -15.17 11.81
C ASP A 145 -5.51 -16.59 11.49
N ILE A 146 -6.60 -16.78 10.74
CA ILE A 146 -7.07 -18.10 10.32
C ILE A 146 -6.00 -18.83 9.50
N LEU A 147 -5.41 -18.14 8.53
CA LEU A 147 -4.38 -18.74 7.66
C LEU A 147 -3.11 -19.09 8.43
N MET A 148 -2.69 -18.25 9.39
CA MET A 148 -1.55 -18.52 10.27
C MET A 148 -1.79 -19.76 11.10
N LEU A 149 -2.96 -19.89 11.75
CA LEU A 149 -3.34 -21.06 12.54
C LEU A 149 -3.32 -22.33 11.67
N GLN A 150 -3.96 -22.30 10.51
CA GLN A 150 -4.02 -23.45 9.59
C GLN A 150 -2.63 -23.90 9.13
N LYS A 151 -1.74 -22.94 8.80
CA LYS A 151 -0.36 -23.26 8.42
C LYS A 151 0.44 -23.89 9.55
N ALA A 152 0.12 -23.58 10.79
CA ALA A 152 0.72 -24.20 11.97
C ALA A 152 0.06 -25.53 12.38
N GLY A 153 -0.89 -26.05 11.58
CA GLY A 153 -1.59 -27.31 11.84
C GLY A 153 -2.73 -27.19 12.85
N LEU A 154 -3.13 -25.96 13.19
CA LEU A 154 -4.27 -25.68 14.06
C LEU A 154 -5.52 -25.41 13.22
N LYS A 155 -6.69 -25.68 13.82
CA LYS A 155 -7.97 -25.25 13.24
C LYS A 155 -8.30 -23.83 13.73
N PRO A 156 -9.09 -23.03 12.98
CA PRO A 156 -9.52 -21.72 13.43
C PRO A 156 -10.20 -21.73 14.80
N GLU A 157 -10.97 -22.77 15.10
CA GLU A 157 -11.67 -22.99 16.36
C GLU A 157 -10.79 -23.46 17.53
N ASP A 158 -9.52 -23.78 17.26
CA ASP A 158 -8.54 -24.06 18.33
C ASP A 158 -8.14 -22.79 19.11
N ALA A 159 -8.45 -21.60 18.59
CA ALA A 159 -8.25 -20.32 19.27
C ALA A 159 -9.55 -19.50 19.29
N GLU A 160 -9.71 -18.59 20.25
CA GLU A 160 -10.82 -17.65 20.29
C GLU A 160 -10.45 -16.37 19.50
N LEU A 161 -11.10 -16.15 18.36
CA LEU A 161 -10.91 -14.91 17.59
C LEU A 161 -11.79 -13.79 18.15
N VAL A 162 -11.17 -12.69 18.62
CA VAL A 162 -11.84 -11.58 19.32
C VAL A 162 -11.85 -10.33 18.45
N LYS A 163 -13.05 -9.82 18.11
CA LYS A 163 -13.21 -8.54 17.42
C LYS A 163 -12.80 -7.38 18.32
N THR A 164 -11.87 -6.53 17.84
CA THR A 164 -11.38 -5.36 18.59
C THR A 164 -11.78 -4.01 18.00
N GLY A 165 -12.25 -3.98 16.74
CA GLY A 165 -12.70 -2.75 16.07
C GLY A 165 -11.60 -2.00 15.32
N GLY A 166 -10.31 -2.28 15.56
CA GLY A 166 -9.18 -1.64 14.91
C GLY A 166 -7.84 -1.99 15.56
N PHE A 167 -6.72 -1.61 14.95
CA PHE A 167 -5.38 -1.91 15.47
C PHE A 167 -5.06 -1.19 16.77
N GLY A 168 -5.47 0.07 16.95
CA GLY A 168 -5.29 0.79 18.20
C GLY A 168 -6.02 0.13 19.38
N PRO A 169 -7.34 -0.10 19.30
CA PRO A 169 -8.08 -0.88 20.30
C PRO A 169 -7.52 -2.28 20.53
N MET A 170 -6.98 -2.94 19.49
CA MET A 170 -6.35 -4.26 19.61
C MET A 170 -5.10 -4.23 20.48
N VAL A 171 -4.23 -3.24 20.30
CA VAL A 171 -3.04 -3.03 21.13
C VAL A 171 -3.44 -2.76 22.58
N ALA A 172 -4.47 -1.94 22.81
CA ALA A 172 -5.00 -1.69 24.16
C ALA A 172 -5.57 -2.96 24.81
N ALA A 173 -6.32 -3.77 24.06
CA ALA A 173 -6.85 -5.06 24.55
C ALA A 173 -5.73 -6.04 24.93
N LEU A 174 -4.64 -6.08 24.15
CA LEU A 174 -3.45 -6.89 24.46
C LEU A 174 -2.77 -6.37 25.75
N GLU A 175 -2.62 -5.05 25.90
CA GLU A 175 -2.02 -4.43 27.09
C GLU A 175 -2.82 -4.76 28.35
N LEU A 176 -4.15 -4.71 28.27
CA LEU A 176 -5.07 -5.03 29.37
C LEU A 176 -5.21 -6.55 29.63
N GLY A 177 -4.67 -7.41 28.75
CA GLY A 177 -4.79 -8.86 28.87
C GLY A 177 -6.19 -9.40 28.53
N GLN A 178 -6.98 -8.63 27.78
CA GLN A 178 -8.27 -9.06 27.24
C GLN A 178 -8.11 -10.02 26.05
N ILE A 179 -6.97 -9.94 25.38
CA ILE A 179 -6.49 -10.87 24.35
C ILE A 179 -5.05 -11.27 24.66
N ASP A 180 -4.62 -12.42 24.14
CA ASP A 180 -3.30 -12.99 24.38
C ASP A 180 -2.32 -12.68 23.23
N CYS A 181 -2.84 -12.48 22.02
CA CYS A 181 -2.06 -12.22 20.80
C CYS A 181 -2.79 -11.20 19.91
N ALA A 182 -2.02 -10.36 19.22
CA ALA A 182 -2.54 -9.30 18.37
C ALA A 182 -1.75 -9.19 17.05
N PRO A 183 -2.36 -9.37 15.87
CA PRO A 183 -1.76 -8.99 14.60
C PRO A 183 -1.77 -7.46 14.46
N VAL A 184 -0.61 -6.85 14.43
CA VAL A 184 -0.43 -5.40 14.37
C VAL A 184 0.45 -5.04 13.17
N THR A 185 0.16 -3.92 12.51
CA THR A 185 0.92 -3.47 11.35
C THR A 185 1.96 -2.41 11.70
N GLU A 186 3.01 -2.27 10.87
CA GLU A 186 3.88 -1.10 10.93
C GLU A 186 3.11 0.18 10.57
N PRO A 187 3.41 1.32 11.21
CA PRO A 187 4.45 1.55 12.23
C PRO A 187 4.04 1.27 13.69
N LEU A 188 2.81 0.78 13.93
CA LEU A 188 2.29 0.57 15.27
C LEU A 188 3.04 -0.56 16.01
N TRP A 189 3.51 -1.55 15.28
CA TRP A 189 4.40 -2.60 15.81
C TRP A 189 5.70 -1.98 16.37
N SER A 190 6.45 -1.19 15.55
CA SER A 190 7.66 -0.51 16.03
C SER A 190 7.41 0.42 17.20
N LYS A 191 6.27 1.12 17.22
CA LYS A 191 5.83 1.97 18.35
C LYS A 191 5.60 1.19 19.63
N SER A 192 5.25 -0.09 19.53
CA SER A 192 4.84 -0.94 20.64
C SER A 192 5.96 -1.84 21.18
N LYS A 193 7.17 -1.78 20.62
CA LYS A 193 8.31 -2.67 20.94
C LYS A 193 8.72 -2.70 22.41
N ASP A 194 8.46 -1.62 23.15
CA ASP A 194 8.84 -1.55 24.57
C ASP A 194 7.86 -2.32 25.48
N LYS A 195 6.62 -2.54 25.04
CA LYS A 195 5.58 -3.24 25.79
C LYS A 195 5.41 -4.71 25.39
N PHE A 196 5.63 -4.99 24.11
CA PHE A 196 5.35 -6.31 23.53
C PHE A 196 6.59 -6.87 22.83
N ARG A 197 6.57 -8.17 22.58
CA ARG A 197 7.49 -8.85 21.70
C ARG A 197 6.76 -9.47 20.51
N VAL A 198 7.46 -9.59 19.43
CA VAL A 198 7.01 -10.32 18.24
C VAL A 198 7.00 -11.81 18.55
N LEU A 199 5.88 -12.47 18.29
CA LEU A 199 5.78 -13.93 18.26
C LEU A 199 6.26 -14.44 16.90
N ILE A 200 5.75 -13.86 15.84
CA ILE A 200 6.11 -14.15 14.44
C ILE A 200 5.76 -12.94 13.57
N THR A 201 6.53 -12.71 12.52
CA THR A 201 6.24 -11.70 11.50
C THR A 201 5.38 -12.28 10.36
N GLY A 202 4.72 -11.42 9.61
CA GLY A 202 3.97 -11.81 8.41
C GLY A 202 4.87 -12.47 7.36
N ALA A 203 6.11 -11.96 7.22
CA ALA A 203 7.10 -12.51 6.31
C ALA A 203 7.50 -13.96 6.64
N GLU A 204 7.57 -14.29 7.93
CA GLU A 204 7.90 -15.66 8.41
C GLU A 204 6.67 -16.58 8.37
N ALA A 205 5.51 -16.05 8.74
CA ALA A 205 4.29 -16.82 8.92
C ALA A 205 3.68 -17.30 7.60
N LEU A 206 3.66 -16.45 6.56
CA LEU A 206 2.84 -16.66 5.37
C LEU A 206 3.63 -16.44 4.07
N PRO A 207 3.20 -17.03 2.95
CA PRO A 207 3.79 -16.76 1.63
C PRO A 207 3.49 -15.32 1.19
N PRO A 208 4.10 -14.84 0.10
CA PRO A 208 3.75 -13.54 -0.49
C PRO A 208 2.25 -13.45 -0.78
N LEU A 209 1.61 -12.39 -0.27
CA LEU A 209 0.20 -12.07 -0.40
C LEU A 209 0.10 -10.58 -0.74
N ASP A 210 -0.35 -10.24 -1.94
CA ASP A 210 -0.44 -8.84 -2.36
C ASP A 210 -1.53 -8.14 -1.56
N ASN A 211 -1.12 -7.15 -0.77
CA ASN A 211 -2.03 -6.51 0.17
C ASN A 211 -2.62 -5.21 -0.37
N VAL A 212 -1.87 -4.43 -1.16
CA VAL A 212 -2.32 -3.14 -1.68
C VAL A 212 -1.86 -2.94 -3.12
N VAL A 213 -2.79 -2.48 -3.96
CA VAL A 213 -2.59 -2.20 -5.37
C VAL A 213 -3.07 -0.79 -5.72
N GLY A 214 -2.49 -0.20 -6.75
CA GLY A 214 -2.96 1.04 -7.35
C GLY A 214 -4.15 0.78 -8.27
N MET A 215 -5.15 1.66 -8.26
CA MET A 215 -6.36 1.54 -9.07
C MET A 215 -6.75 2.85 -9.73
N ALA A 216 -7.47 2.73 -10.85
CA ALA A 216 -8.10 3.86 -11.55
C ALA A 216 -9.41 3.42 -12.21
N THR A 217 -10.38 4.33 -12.31
CA THR A 217 -11.61 4.11 -13.08
C THR A 217 -11.34 4.19 -14.58
N ALA A 218 -12.20 3.60 -15.41
CA ALA A 218 -12.10 3.72 -16.87
C ALA A 218 -12.11 5.18 -17.34
N GLU A 219 -12.90 6.03 -16.70
CA GLU A 219 -12.92 7.47 -16.96
C GLU A 219 -11.57 8.13 -16.64
N ALA A 220 -10.98 7.85 -15.47
CA ALA A 220 -9.68 8.36 -15.10
C ALA A 220 -8.57 7.85 -16.05
N MET A 221 -8.60 6.58 -16.41
CA MET A 221 -7.64 6.00 -17.36
C MET A 221 -7.69 6.70 -18.72
N LYS A 222 -8.90 6.99 -19.21
CA LYS A 222 -9.10 7.69 -20.50
C LYS A 222 -8.65 9.15 -20.46
N ASN A 223 -9.00 9.88 -19.39
CA ASN A 223 -8.85 11.33 -19.34
C ASN A 223 -7.58 11.79 -18.60
N ARG A 224 -6.99 10.94 -17.78
CA ARG A 224 -5.88 11.25 -16.85
C ARG A 224 -4.76 10.21 -16.91
N GLY A 225 -4.59 9.52 -18.05
CA GLY A 225 -3.59 8.46 -18.20
C GLY A 225 -2.16 8.91 -17.88
N ASP A 226 -1.76 10.11 -18.30
CA ASP A 226 -0.42 10.65 -18.03
C ASP A 226 -0.21 10.93 -16.52
N PHE A 227 -1.24 11.42 -15.83
CA PHE A 227 -1.21 11.60 -14.39
C PHE A 227 -1.02 10.24 -13.67
N ILE A 228 -1.78 9.20 -14.06
CA ILE A 228 -1.63 7.86 -13.50
C ILE A 228 -0.21 7.32 -13.70
N ARG A 229 0.34 7.44 -14.93
CA ARG A 229 1.73 7.04 -15.23
C ARG A 229 2.74 7.79 -14.35
N ALA A 230 2.54 9.09 -14.16
CA ALA A 230 3.40 9.93 -13.33
C ALA A 230 3.35 9.49 -11.85
N ILE A 231 2.17 9.16 -11.30
CA ILE A 231 2.03 8.65 -9.93
C ILE A 231 2.80 7.34 -9.75
N ILE A 232 2.66 6.39 -10.68
CA ILE A 232 3.35 5.09 -10.60
C ILE A 232 4.87 5.29 -10.62
N ARG A 233 5.40 6.14 -11.52
CA ARG A 233 6.84 6.43 -11.58
C ARG A 233 7.35 7.14 -10.33
N ALA A 234 6.62 8.14 -9.84
CA ALA A 234 6.99 8.87 -8.63
C ALA A 234 7.04 7.96 -7.40
N ARG A 235 6.05 7.06 -7.26
CA ARG A 235 6.01 6.07 -6.19
C ARG A 235 7.19 5.09 -6.29
N ARG A 236 7.49 4.56 -7.48
CA ARG A 236 8.66 3.69 -7.70
C ARG A 236 9.96 4.36 -7.25
N ARG A 237 10.20 5.60 -7.67
CA ARG A 237 11.37 6.39 -7.23
C ARG A 237 11.43 6.57 -5.72
N ALA A 238 10.27 6.75 -5.09
CA ALA A 238 10.21 6.86 -3.63
C ALA A 238 10.58 5.53 -2.96
N VAL A 239 10.14 4.39 -3.47
CA VAL A 239 10.54 3.07 -2.97
C VAL A 239 12.05 2.85 -3.14
N GLU A 240 12.61 3.17 -4.30
CA GLU A 240 14.06 3.11 -4.56
C GLU A 240 14.84 3.99 -3.58
N PHE A 241 14.36 5.22 -3.32
CA PHE A 241 14.95 6.11 -2.34
C PHE A 241 14.87 5.53 -0.91
N MET A 242 13.74 4.97 -0.51
CA MET A 242 13.54 4.38 0.82
C MET A 242 14.49 3.20 1.06
N ILE A 243 14.75 2.40 0.04
CA ILE A 243 15.70 1.27 0.10
C ILE A 243 17.13 1.79 0.25
N ALA A 244 17.50 2.81 -0.53
CA ALA A 244 18.86 3.37 -0.51
C ALA A 244 19.15 4.25 0.73
N HIS A 245 18.13 4.92 1.26
CA HIS A 245 18.24 5.90 2.35
C HIS A 245 17.16 5.70 3.42
N PRO A 246 17.11 4.54 4.10
CA PRO A 246 15.98 4.19 4.98
C PRO A 246 15.82 5.14 6.17
N ASP A 247 16.90 5.72 6.69
CA ASP A 247 16.84 6.65 7.81
C ASP A 247 16.29 8.01 7.42
N GLU A 248 16.76 8.57 6.29
CA GLU A 248 16.22 9.83 5.76
C GLU A 248 14.74 9.66 5.37
N ALA A 249 14.40 8.53 4.77
CA ALA A 249 13.01 8.21 4.47
C ALA A 249 12.14 8.12 5.74
N GLY A 250 12.67 7.52 6.82
CA GLY A 250 12.02 7.50 8.12
C GLY A 250 11.78 8.91 8.67
N ASP A 251 12.75 9.81 8.57
CA ASP A 251 12.62 11.21 9.02
C ASP A 251 11.52 11.95 8.24
N ILE A 252 11.44 11.72 6.93
CA ILE A 252 10.38 12.29 6.07
C ILE A 252 9.01 11.77 6.50
N VAL A 253 8.88 10.48 6.76
CA VAL A 253 7.61 9.81 7.09
C VAL A 253 7.10 10.20 8.49
N ALA A 254 7.99 10.56 9.43
CA ALA A 254 7.65 10.76 10.84
C ALA A 254 6.50 11.76 11.04
N LYS A 255 6.57 12.94 10.40
CA LYS A 255 5.58 14.01 10.55
C LYS A 255 4.20 13.62 9.96
N PRO A 256 4.08 13.21 8.69
CA PRO A 256 2.77 12.86 8.12
C PRO A 256 2.13 11.63 8.80
N PHE A 257 2.92 10.77 9.46
CA PHE A 257 2.41 9.61 10.19
C PHE A 257 2.22 9.86 11.69
N ASN A 258 2.50 11.08 12.16
CA ASN A 258 2.37 11.47 13.57
C ASN A 258 3.06 10.47 14.53
N ILE A 259 4.29 10.10 14.21
CA ILE A 259 5.16 9.21 14.98
C ILE A 259 6.53 9.85 15.17
N THR A 260 7.32 9.35 16.14
CA THR A 260 8.68 9.84 16.33
C THR A 260 9.60 9.42 15.19
N PRO A 261 10.65 10.18 14.86
CA PRO A 261 11.62 9.79 13.85
C PRO A 261 12.24 8.41 14.11
N GLU A 262 12.47 8.05 15.37
CA GLU A 262 12.99 6.73 15.75
C GLU A 262 12.03 5.60 15.35
N VAL A 263 10.75 5.74 15.65
CA VAL A 263 9.72 4.76 15.27
C VAL A 263 9.60 4.66 13.74
N ALA A 264 9.61 5.81 13.05
CA ALA A 264 9.52 5.86 11.61
C ALA A 264 10.72 5.19 10.93
N ARG A 265 11.96 5.50 11.37
CA ARG A 265 13.18 4.84 10.87
C ARG A 265 13.15 3.33 11.11
N SER A 266 12.69 2.90 12.31
CA SER A 266 12.55 1.47 12.62
C SER A 266 11.58 0.79 11.66
N ALA A 267 10.40 1.36 11.43
CA ALA A 267 9.39 0.80 10.52
C ALA A 267 9.90 0.73 9.07
N VAL A 268 10.54 1.79 8.56
CA VAL A 268 11.11 1.81 7.21
C VAL A 268 12.20 0.75 7.08
N ARG A 269 13.15 0.66 8.02
CA ARG A 269 14.21 -0.37 8.00
C ARG A 269 13.65 -1.78 8.02
N ASN A 270 12.68 -2.06 8.89
CA ASN A 270 12.04 -3.37 8.97
C ASN A 270 11.49 -3.79 7.61
N LEU A 271 10.82 -2.89 6.90
CA LEU A 271 10.15 -3.21 5.65
C LEU A 271 11.05 -3.15 4.41
N THR A 272 12.11 -2.33 4.41
CA THR A 272 13.09 -2.31 3.31
C THR A 272 14.00 -3.53 3.32
N THR A 273 14.20 -4.16 4.48
CA THR A 273 15.04 -5.36 4.64
C THR A 273 14.26 -6.66 4.68
N SER A 274 12.93 -6.59 4.86
CA SER A 274 12.07 -7.78 4.95
C SER A 274 11.82 -8.39 3.57
N LEU A 275 12.12 -9.67 3.43
CA LEU A 275 11.81 -10.47 2.26
C LEU A 275 10.93 -11.65 2.66
N THR A 276 9.77 -11.79 2.03
CA THR A 276 8.91 -12.96 2.17
C THR A 276 9.23 -13.92 1.03
N GLN A 277 9.97 -14.98 1.29
CA GLN A 277 10.42 -15.93 0.26
C GLN A 277 11.11 -15.24 -0.93
N GLY A 278 11.92 -14.21 -0.65
CA GLY A 278 12.64 -13.44 -1.67
C GLY A 278 11.86 -12.27 -2.27
N VAL A 279 10.56 -12.12 -1.95
CA VAL A 279 9.71 -11.03 -2.43
C VAL A 279 9.75 -9.86 -1.44
N PRO A 280 10.04 -8.61 -1.89
CA PRO A 280 10.07 -7.43 -1.03
C PRO A 280 8.66 -7.00 -0.61
N TYR A 281 8.57 -6.19 0.44
CA TYR A 281 7.30 -5.62 0.89
C TYR A 281 6.73 -4.63 -0.13
N TRP A 282 7.47 -3.56 -0.46
CA TRP A 282 7.03 -2.60 -1.46
C TRP A 282 7.40 -3.04 -2.87
N GLY A 283 6.42 -3.11 -3.75
CA GLY A 283 6.58 -3.35 -5.18
C GLY A 283 7.02 -2.10 -5.95
N ASP A 284 7.64 -2.32 -7.10
CA ASP A 284 8.00 -1.29 -8.08
C ASP A 284 6.85 -0.93 -9.04
N GLY A 285 5.70 -1.57 -8.88
CA GLY A 285 4.50 -1.46 -9.73
C GLY A 285 4.23 -2.70 -10.58
N ARG A 286 5.19 -3.60 -10.73
CA ARG A 286 5.07 -4.86 -11.49
C ARG A 286 4.06 -5.79 -10.85
N PHE A 287 3.24 -6.44 -11.67
CA PHE A 287 2.22 -7.36 -11.20
C PHE A 287 2.77 -8.73 -10.81
N HIS A 288 2.37 -9.22 -9.64
CA HIS A 288 2.63 -10.55 -9.10
C HIS A 288 1.33 -11.33 -8.99
N LEU A 289 0.85 -11.89 -10.10
CA LEU A 289 -0.45 -12.56 -10.16
C LEU A 289 -0.63 -13.67 -9.14
N SER A 290 0.45 -14.35 -8.79
CA SER A 290 0.42 -15.42 -7.78
C SER A 290 0.07 -14.87 -6.38
N GLY A 291 0.61 -13.71 -6.00
CA GLY A 291 0.28 -13.02 -4.75
C GLY A 291 -1.15 -12.49 -4.73
N MET A 292 -1.59 -11.88 -5.84
CA MET A 292 -2.98 -11.41 -5.99
C MET A 292 -4.00 -12.56 -5.92
N LYS A 293 -3.74 -13.68 -6.59
CA LYS A 293 -4.61 -14.86 -6.52
C LYS A 293 -4.73 -15.37 -5.09
N ARG A 294 -3.59 -15.46 -4.37
CA ARG A 294 -3.59 -15.93 -2.98
C ARG A 294 -4.40 -15.02 -2.06
N ILE A 295 -4.25 -13.69 -2.15
CA ILE A 295 -5.03 -12.80 -1.28
C ILE A 295 -6.53 -12.84 -1.61
N ILE A 296 -6.93 -13.03 -2.86
CA ILE A 296 -8.32 -13.23 -3.25
C ILE A 296 -8.88 -14.50 -2.59
N GLU A 297 -8.14 -15.63 -2.63
CA GLU A 297 -8.58 -16.87 -1.98
C GLU A 297 -8.65 -16.72 -0.45
N VAL A 298 -7.71 -16.01 0.16
CA VAL A 298 -7.75 -15.67 1.59
C VAL A 298 -9.02 -14.87 1.94
N GLN A 299 -9.40 -13.90 1.10
CA GLN A 299 -10.63 -13.12 1.30
C GLN A 299 -11.91 -13.95 1.09
N LYS A 300 -11.89 -14.92 0.18
CA LYS A 300 -13.00 -15.88 0.02
C LYS A 300 -13.16 -16.77 1.24
N SER A 301 -12.06 -17.23 1.85
CA SER A 301 -12.11 -18.16 2.99
C SER A 301 -12.83 -17.58 4.21
N VAL A 302 -12.88 -16.24 4.36
CA VAL A 302 -13.61 -15.54 5.43
C VAL A 302 -14.95 -14.98 4.95
N GLY A 303 -15.40 -15.35 3.76
CA GLY A 303 -16.66 -14.88 3.18
C GLY A 303 -16.70 -13.39 2.84
N ALA A 304 -15.53 -12.76 2.67
CA ALA A 304 -15.43 -11.38 2.21
C ALA A 304 -15.68 -11.26 0.70
N LEU A 305 -15.36 -12.31 -0.05
CA LEU A 305 -15.57 -12.44 -1.49
C LEU A 305 -16.34 -13.72 -1.82
N THR A 306 -17.09 -13.71 -2.91
CA THR A 306 -17.84 -14.88 -3.41
C THR A 306 -17.61 -15.06 -4.90
N GLY A 307 -17.86 -16.29 -5.40
CA GLY A 307 -17.75 -16.61 -6.83
C GLY A 307 -16.31 -16.69 -7.35
N GLU A 308 -16.19 -16.90 -8.65
CA GLU A 308 -14.90 -16.94 -9.32
C GLU A 308 -14.43 -15.52 -9.69
N ILE A 309 -13.16 -15.24 -9.42
CA ILE A 309 -12.52 -13.97 -9.71
C ILE A 309 -11.28 -14.24 -10.55
N ASP A 310 -11.33 -13.76 -11.80
CA ASP A 310 -10.19 -13.80 -12.70
C ASP A 310 -9.37 -12.51 -12.52
N VAL A 311 -8.28 -12.61 -11.77
CA VAL A 311 -7.38 -11.48 -11.47
C VAL A 311 -6.82 -10.86 -12.74
N THR A 312 -6.61 -11.64 -13.81
CA THR A 312 -6.06 -11.14 -15.08
C THR A 312 -6.99 -10.15 -15.77
N LYS A 313 -8.31 -10.26 -15.52
CA LYS A 313 -9.31 -9.32 -16.04
C LYS A 313 -9.42 -8.04 -15.20
N MET A 314 -8.87 -8.04 -13.99
CA MET A 314 -8.87 -6.87 -13.11
C MET A 314 -7.72 -5.91 -13.39
N ILE A 315 -6.64 -6.35 -14.02
CA ILE A 315 -5.42 -5.57 -14.22
C ILE A 315 -5.34 -4.92 -15.61
N THR A 316 -4.50 -3.88 -15.72
CA THR A 316 -3.99 -3.36 -16.99
C THR A 316 -2.54 -2.92 -16.84
N THR A 317 -1.69 -3.29 -17.79
CA THR A 317 -0.27 -2.91 -17.84
C THR A 317 -0.03 -1.60 -18.59
N GLU A 318 -1.08 -0.97 -19.14
CA GLU A 318 -0.98 0.20 -19.99
C GLU A 318 -0.23 1.38 -19.35
N PHE A 319 -0.39 1.55 -18.03
CA PHE A 319 0.14 2.69 -17.29
C PHE A 319 1.49 2.42 -16.61
N LEU A 320 1.98 1.18 -16.69
CA LEU A 320 3.29 0.81 -16.15
C LEU A 320 4.43 1.40 -17.00
N PRO A 321 5.59 1.69 -16.40
CA PRO A 321 6.84 1.89 -17.13
C PRO A 321 7.14 0.73 -18.10
N ASP A 322 7.78 1.01 -19.23
CA ASP A 322 7.96 0.02 -20.30
C ASP A 322 8.77 -1.21 -19.87
N ASP A 323 9.70 -1.04 -18.95
CA ASP A 323 10.50 -2.12 -18.36
C ASP A 323 9.67 -3.08 -17.47
N LEU A 324 8.49 -2.66 -17.01
CA LEU A 324 7.59 -3.45 -16.18
C LEU A 324 6.44 -4.10 -16.95
N LYS A 325 6.14 -3.66 -18.17
CA LYS A 325 4.99 -4.16 -18.94
C LYS A 325 5.08 -5.63 -19.33
N LYS A 326 6.29 -6.17 -19.50
CA LYS A 326 6.53 -7.51 -20.04
C LYS A 326 6.62 -8.61 -19.00
N SER A 327 6.63 -8.27 -17.72
CA SER A 327 6.79 -9.22 -16.62
C SER A 327 5.54 -9.23 -15.76
N VAL A 328 4.59 -10.06 -16.16
CA VAL A 328 3.43 -10.45 -15.35
C VAL A 328 3.69 -11.90 -14.93
N GLU A 329 4.09 -12.12 -13.67
CA GLU A 329 4.39 -13.45 -13.11
C GLU A 329 3.22 -14.03 -12.33
#